data_0537d7470b2622af6813f5518d26d5bc
#
_entry.id   0537d7470b2622af6813f5518d26d5bc
#
_cell.length_a   1.000
_cell.length_b   1.000
_cell.length_c   1.000
_cell.angle_alpha   90.00
_cell.angle_beta   90.00
_cell.angle_gamma   90.00
#
_symmetry.space_group_name_H-M   'P 1'
#
loop_
_entity.id
_entity.type
_entity.pdbx_description
1 polymer ?
#
loop_
_entity_poly.entity_id
_entity_poly.type
_entity_poly.pdbx_seq_one_letter_code
_entity_poly.pdbx_strand_id
1 'polypeptide(L)'
;MVVKPGTNVLSLQIGDTGDSVNQLTLSISSINTGSLKNIDGTGSAISDISIATATGASAAIDVIKDAIDYVSDIRGGLGAIQNRLEHTVNNLSVMEENIQNAESRIRDTDVADEMMAYTKNNILIQSAQAMLAQANAVPQGVLQLLQ
;
A
#
# COMPACT_ATOMS: atom_id res chain seq x y z
N MET A 1 6.26 -15.51 20.94
CA MET A 1 5.71 -14.17 21.18
C MET A 1 4.80 -14.24 22.40
N VAL A 2 5.20 -13.65 23.53
CA VAL A 2 4.39 -13.68 24.76
C VAL A 2 3.44 -12.48 24.69
N VAL A 3 2.16 -12.75 24.42
CA VAL A 3 1.11 -11.72 24.48
C VAL A 3 0.83 -11.45 25.96
N LYS A 4 1.24 -10.28 26.45
CA LYS A 4 0.85 -9.83 27.80
C LYS A 4 -0.67 -9.58 27.82
N PRO A 5 -1.39 -10.06 28.84
CA PRO A 5 -2.82 -9.78 28.96
C PRO A 5 -3.06 -8.27 29.07
N GLY A 6 -3.91 -7.74 28.20
CA GLY A 6 -4.24 -6.31 28.12
C GLY A 6 -3.55 -5.54 26.97
N THR A 7 -2.80 -6.22 26.10
CA THR A 7 -2.19 -5.60 24.93
C THR A 7 -3.05 -5.87 23.71
N ASN A 8 -3.57 -4.84 23.09
CA ASN A 8 -4.22 -4.96 21.78
C ASN A 8 -3.14 -5.01 20.70
N VAL A 9 -2.97 -6.17 20.07
CA VAL A 9 -2.07 -6.33 18.94
C VAL A 9 -2.87 -6.15 17.66
N LEU A 10 -2.55 -5.10 16.91
CA LEU A 10 -3.11 -4.83 15.60
C LEU A 10 -2.04 -5.17 14.56
N SER A 11 -2.37 -6.05 13.62
CA SER A 11 -1.54 -6.33 12.46
C SER A 11 -2.07 -5.55 11.27
N LEU A 12 -1.27 -4.66 10.74
CA LEU A 12 -1.56 -3.85 9.56
C LEU A 12 -0.84 -4.46 8.36
N GLN A 13 -1.57 -4.78 7.31
CA GLN A 13 -0.99 -5.18 6.04
C GLN A 13 -0.49 -3.93 5.30
N ILE A 14 0.84 -3.86 5.04
CA ILE A 14 1.50 -2.70 4.41
C ILE A 14 2.13 -3.03 3.05
N GLY A 15 2.01 -4.27 2.59
CA GLY A 15 2.56 -4.74 1.32
C GLY A 15 1.58 -5.67 0.60
N ASP A 16 1.99 -6.12 -0.57
CA ASP A 16 1.21 -6.89 -1.54
C ASP A 16 1.15 -8.40 -1.23
N THR A 17 2.06 -8.90 -0.39
CA THR A 17 2.13 -10.32 -0.04
C THR A 17 1.77 -10.57 1.42
N GLY A 18 1.31 -11.79 1.71
CA GLY A 18 1.00 -12.24 3.08
C GLY A 18 2.22 -12.51 3.98
N ASP A 19 3.42 -12.17 3.53
CA ASP A 19 4.65 -12.38 4.28
C ASP A 19 4.74 -11.45 5.49
N SER A 20 5.41 -11.92 6.54
CA SER A 20 5.59 -11.16 7.78
C SER A 20 6.34 -9.83 7.59
N VAL A 21 7.11 -9.70 6.51
CA VAL A 21 7.82 -8.45 6.14
C VAL A 21 6.83 -7.36 5.72
N ASN A 22 5.71 -7.76 5.10
CA ASN A 22 4.65 -6.87 4.63
C ASN A 22 3.55 -6.62 5.68
N GLN A 23 3.79 -7.08 6.91
CA GLN A 23 2.89 -6.86 8.05
C GLN A 23 3.58 -6.00 9.10
N LEU A 24 2.93 -4.92 9.47
CA LEU A 24 3.34 -4.08 10.60
C LEU A 24 2.49 -4.44 11.82
N THR A 25 3.13 -5.03 12.83
CA THR A 25 2.46 -5.31 14.09
C THR A 25 2.55 -4.11 15.02
N LEU A 26 1.41 -3.58 15.41
CA LEU A 26 1.27 -2.52 16.39
C LEU A 26 0.74 -3.11 17.68
N SER A 27 1.51 -3.02 18.75
CA SER A 27 1.07 -3.41 20.08
C SER A 27 0.81 -2.15 20.91
N ILE A 28 -0.44 -1.96 21.33
CA ILE A 28 -0.81 -0.85 22.19
C ILE A 28 -1.12 -1.44 23.55
N SER A 29 -0.32 -1.10 24.55
CA SER A 29 -0.58 -1.46 25.94
C SER A 29 -1.70 -0.58 26.48
N SER A 30 -2.57 -1.19 27.30
CA SER A 30 -3.64 -0.47 27.98
C SER A 30 -3.07 0.60 28.93
N ILE A 31 -3.55 1.83 28.81
CA ILE A 31 -3.16 2.95 29.65
C ILE A 31 -4.34 3.28 30.59
N ASN A 32 -4.32 2.69 31.77
CA ASN A 32 -5.25 3.01 32.84
C ASN A 32 -4.49 3.03 34.19
N THR A 33 -5.08 3.56 35.23
CA THR A 33 -4.43 3.71 36.55
C THR A 33 -3.96 2.40 37.17
N GLY A 34 -4.58 1.28 36.79
CA GLY A 34 -4.19 -0.06 37.25
C GLY A 34 -3.09 -0.72 36.42
N SER A 35 -2.92 -0.28 35.13
CA SER A 35 -1.88 -0.80 34.24
C SER A 35 -0.63 0.07 34.18
N LEU A 36 -0.70 1.30 34.67
CA LEU A 36 0.44 2.22 34.80
C LEU A 36 1.32 1.78 35.97
N LYS A 37 2.26 0.90 35.65
CA LYS A 37 3.33 0.39 36.52
C LYS A 37 4.65 0.75 35.86
N ASN A 38 5.79 0.33 36.49
CA ASN A 38 7.06 0.47 35.77
C ASN A 38 7.08 -0.34 34.47
N ILE A 39 8.04 0.01 33.58
CA ILE A 39 8.22 -0.57 32.23
C ILE A 39 8.23 -2.10 32.24
N ASP A 40 8.78 -2.69 33.28
CA ASP A 40 8.85 -4.16 33.47
C ASP A 40 7.51 -4.80 33.87
N GLY A 41 6.47 -3.99 34.15
CA GLY A 41 5.17 -4.45 34.65
C GLY A 41 5.19 -4.96 36.07
N THR A 42 6.29 -4.69 36.79
CA THR A 42 6.46 -4.96 38.23
C THR A 42 6.30 -3.65 39.00
N GLY A 43 5.99 -3.73 40.28
CA GLY A 43 5.79 -2.55 41.12
C GLY A 43 4.34 -2.17 41.36
N SER A 44 4.13 -1.11 42.11
CA SER A 44 2.81 -0.61 42.47
C SER A 44 2.17 0.13 41.35
N ALA A 45 0.87 -0.03 41.14
CA ALA A 45 0.12 0.75 40.20
C ALA A 45 -0.21 2.16 40.73
N ILE A 46 -0.52 3.10 39.86
CA ILE A 46 -1.02 4.42 40.31
C ILE A 46 -2.28 4.30 41.16
N SER A 47 -3.11 3.27 40.91
CA SER A 47 -4.30 3.00 41.73
C SER A 47 -3.99 2.65 43.21
N ASP A 48 -2.76 2.21 43.51
CA ASP A 48 -2.37 1.71 44.82
C ASP A 48 -1.61 2.77 45.64
N ILE A 49 -1.47 3.98 45.09
CA ILE A 49 -0.78 5.08 45.79
C ILE A 49 -1.57 5.57 46.98
N SER A 50 -0.88 5.69 48.13
CA SER A 50 -1.42 6.34 49.31
C SER A 50 -0.48 7.45 49.77
N ILE A 51 -1.03 8.63 50.02
CA ILE A 51 -0.32 9.81 50.51
C ILE A 51 -0.63 10.12 51.96
N ALA A 52 -1.22 9.17 52.68
CA ALA A 52 -1.62 9.34 54.07
C ALA A 52 -0.44 9.43 55.07
N THR A 53 0.74 8.99 54.63
CA THR A 53 1.98 9.03 55.42
C THR A 53 3.12 9.64 54.61
N ALA A 54 4.12 10.21 55.30
CA ALA A 54 5.31 10.76 54.63
C ALA A 54 6.06 9.72 53.80
N THR A 55 6.14 8.48 54.29
CA THR A 55 6.74 7.36 53.54
C THR A 55 5.92 6.99 52.31
N GLY A 56 4.58 6.97 52.43
CA GLY A 56 3.69 6.73 51.29
C GLY A 56 3.78 7.83 50.22
N ALA A 57 3.86 9.09 50.68
CA ALA A 57 4.04 10.22 49.77
C ALA A 57 5.39 10.18 49.00
N SER A 58 6.48 9.76 49.66
CA SER A 58 7.77 9.56 49.02
C SER A 58 7.72 8.43 47.98
N ALA A 59 7.12 7.29 48.33
CA ALA A 59 6.95 6.18 47.39
C ALA A 59 6.05 6.52 46.19
N ALA A 60 5.04 7.38 46.42
CA ALA A 60 4.14 7.85 45.34
C ALA A 60 4.90 8.62 44.27
N ILE A 61 5.93 9.39 44.60
CA ILE A 61 6.76 10.13 43.65
C ILE A 61 7.45 9.18 42.67
N ASP A 62 8.00 8.08 43.15
CA ASP A 62 8.68 7.10 42.33
C ASP A 62 7.70 6.38 41.42
N VAL A 63 6.51 6.00 41.90
CA VAL A 63 5.47 5.37 41.10
C VAL A 63 4.95 6.30 40.01
N ILE A 64 4.78 7.59 40.30
CA ILE A 64 4.35 8.58 39.28
C ILE A 64 5.45 8.76 38.22
N LYS A 65 6.71 8.82 38.63
CA LYS A 65 7.84 8.92 37.70
C LYS A 65 7.90 7.72 36.77
N ASP A 66 7.80 6.52 37.31
CA ASP A 66 7.77 5.28 36.53
C ASP A 66 6.59 5.28 35.52
N ALA A 67 5.43 5.77 35.94
CA ALA A 67 4.27 5.89 35.05
C ALA A 67 4.47 6.92 33.92
N ILE A 68 5.15 8.03 34.20
CA ILE A 68 5.50 9.01 33.18
C ILE A 68 6.48 8.40 32.18
N ASP A 69 7.49 7.68 32.64
CA ASP A 69 8.46 7.01 31.80
C ASP A 69 7.79 5.95 30.93
N TYR A 70 6.85 5.16 31.49
CA TYR A 70 6.07 4.17 30.76
C TYR A 70 5.21 4.81 29.64
N VAL A 71 4.51 5.90 29.92
CA VAL A 71 3.73 6.62 28.92
C VAL A 71 4.64 7.22 27.82
N SER A 72 5.80 7.72 28.23
CA SER A 72 6.79 8.29 27.30
C SER A 72 7.35 7.23 26.36
N ASP A 73 7.61 6.02 26.86
CA ASP A 73 8.06 4.88 26.06
C ASP A 73 7.01 4.45 25.01
N ILE A 74 5.74 4.33 25.46
CA ILE A 74 4.63 4.04 24.53
C ILE A 74 4.50 5.12 23.44
N ARG A 75 4.58 6.38 23.83
CA ARG A 75 4.52 7.49 22.87
C ARG A 75 5.70 7.47 21.91
N GLY A 76 6.90 7.15 22.39
CA GLY A 76 8.09 6.98 21.56
C GLY A 76 7.91 5.84 20.55
N GLY A 77 7.42 4.71 20.99
CA GLY A 77 7.10 3.56 20.15
C GLY A 77 6.05 3.88 19.07
N LEU A 78 4.97 4.57 19.45
CA LEU A 78 3.94 5.03 18.50
C LEU A 78 4.51 6.03 17.49
N GLY A 79 5.36 6.98 17.92
CA GLY A 79 6.02 7.91 17.02
C GLY A 79 6.92 7.22 16.00
N ALA A 80 7.67 6.20 16.43
CA ALA A 80 8.49 5.40 15.53
C ALA A 80 7.65 4.66 14.48
N ILE A 81 6.52 4.09 14.89
CA ILE A 81 5.58 3.41 13.98
C ILE A 81 4.93 4.41 13.02
N GLN A 82 4.57 5.59 13.49
CA GLN A 82 4.03 6.66 12.64
C GLN A 82 5.04 7.05 11.55
N ASN A 83 6.29 7.27 11.89
CA ASN A 83 7.34 7.56 10.91
C ASN A 83 7.51 6.41 9.90
N ARG A 84 7.48 5.15 10.36
CA ARG A 84 7.54 3.99 9.46
C ARG A 84 6.36 3.94 8.51
N LEU A 85 5.15 4.19 8.99
CA LEU A 85 3.95 4.24 8.16
C LEU A 85 4.04 5.35 7.10
N GLU A 86 4.51 6.53 7.47
CA GLU A 86 4.71 7.64 6.54
C GLU A 86 5.68 7.28 5.42
N HIS A 87 6.83 6.69 5.76
CA HIS A 87 7.77 6.20 4.75
C HIS A 87 7.18 5.08 3.88
N THR A 88 6.36 4.20 4.47
CA THR A 88 5.69 3.14 3.72
C THR A 88 4.67 3.71 2.74
N VAL A 89 3.86 4.69 3.17
CA VAL A 89 2.90 5.39 2.30
C VAL A 89 3.61 6.05 1.12
N ASN A 90 4.73 6.74 1.37
CA ASN A 90 5.52 7.36 0.31
C ASN A 90 6.07 6.32 -0.68
N ASN A 91 6.59 5.19 -0.19
CA ASN A 91 7.05 4.09 -1.05
C ASN A 91 5.92 3.46 -1.87
N LEU A 92 4.76 3.23 -1.26
CA LEU A 92 3.59 2.68 -1.94
C LEU A 92 3.07 3.63 -3.01
N SER A 93 3.08 4.94 -2.77
CA SER A 93 2.68 5.94 -3.76
C SER A 93 3.59 5.93 -5.00
N VAL A 94 4.92 5.81 -4.80
CA VAL A 94 5.87 5.67 -5.92
C VAL A 94 5.67 4.34 -6.66
N MET A 95 5.39 3.27 -5.93
CA MET A 95 5.11 1.96 -6.53
C MET A 95 3.82 1.99 -7.35
N GLU A 96 2.76 2.61 -6.84
CA GLU A 96 1.49 2.83 -7.55
C GLU A 96 1.71 3.57 -8.87
N GLU A 97 2.46 4.68 -8.84
CA GLU A 97 2.80 5.43 -10.06
C GLU A 97 3.56 4.58 -11.08
N ASN A 98 4.54 3.80 -10.63
CA ASN A 98 5.30 2.91 -11.50
C ASN A 98 4.42 1.79 -12.10
N ILE A 99 3.52 1.20 -11.31
CA ILE A 99 2.58 0.18 -11.77
C ILE A 99 1.61 0.79 -12.79
N GLN A 100 1.08 1.99 -12.53
CA GLN A 100 0.20 2.68 -13.45
C GLN A 100 0.89 3.00 -14.78
N ASN A 101 2.15 3.46 -14.73
CA ASN A 101 2.96 3.69 -15.92
C ASN A 101 3.24 2.38 -16.70
N ALA A 102 3.46 1.28 -15.99
CA ALA A 102 3.64 -0.03 -16.62
C ALA A 102 2.33 -0.56 -17.22
N GLU A 103 1.21 -0.39 -16.53
CA GLU A 103 -0.12 -0.74 -17.05
C GLU A 103 -0.43 0.04 -18.32
N SER A 104 -0.19 1.35 -18.33
CA SER A 104 -0.37 2.21 -19.49
C SER A 104 0.43 1.70 -20.69
N ARG A 105 1.71 1.33 -20.49
CA ARG A 105 2.54 0.77 -21.56
C ARG A 105 2.03 -0.56 -22.14
N ILE A 106 1.29 -1.33 -21.36
CA ILE A 106 0.75 -2.63 -21.78
C ILE A 106 -0.65 -2.48 -22.39
N ARG A 107 -1.48 -1.61 -21.82
CA ARG A 107 -2.90 -1.50 -22.19
C ARG A 107 -3.21 -0.37 -23.13
N ASP A 108 -2.44 0.73 -23.07
CA ASP A 108 -2.75 1.88 -23.90
C ASP A 108 -2.30 1.62 -25.34
N THR A 109 -3.28 1.62 -26.24
CA THR A 109 -3.01 1.55 -27.66
C THR A 109 -2.65 2.94 -28.17
N ASP A 110 -1.54 3.03 -28.89
CA ASP A 110 -1.23 4.27 -29.62
C ASP A 110 -2.23 4.43 -30.76
N VAL A 111 -3.22 5.30 -30.53
CA VAL A 111 -4.31 5.54 -31.47
C VAL A 111 -3.80 6.06 -32.80
N ALA A 112 -2.69 6.80 -32.82
CA ALA A 112 -2.11 7.33 -34.05
C ALA A 112 -1.54 6.21 -34.93
N ASP A 113 -0.79 5.28 -34.30
CA ASP A 113 -0.24 4.12 -35.02
C ASP A 113 -1.34 3.18 -35.50
N GLU A 114 -2.37 2.92 -34.68
CA GLU A 114 -3.49 2.06 -35.04
C GLU A 114 -4.33 2.68 -36.19
N MET A 115 -4.55 3.98 -36.15
CA MET A 115 -5.24 4.70 -37.24
C MET A 115 -4.42 4.70 -38.53
N MET A 116 -3.10 4.78 -38.48
CA MET A 116 -2.23 4.62 -39.66
C MET A 116 -2.33 3.21 -40.22
N ALA A 117 -2.28 2.17 -39.37
CA ALA A 117 -2.45 0.77 -39.76
C ALA A 117 -3.83 0.54 -40.39
N TYR A 118 -4.88 1.08 -39.78
CA TYR A 118 -6.25 1.01 -40.31
C TYR A 118 -6.38 1.68 -41.70
N THR A 119 -5.86 2.90 -41.84
CA THR A 119 -5.90 3.63 -43.11
C THR A 119 -5.12 2.90 -44.18
N LYS A 120 -3.93 2.40 -43.89
CA LYS A 120 -3.12 1.56 -44.78
C LYS A 120 -3.90 0.33 -45.23
N ASN A 121 -4.53 -0.38 -44.33
CA ASN A 121 -5.30 -1.59 -44.66
C ASN A 121 -6.52 -1.25 -45.53
N ASN A 122 -7.21 -0.15 -45.29
CA ASN A 122 -8.30 0.32 -46.14
C ASN A 122 -7.84 0.64 -47.55
N ILE A 123 -6.70 1.34 -47.71
CA ILE A 123 -6.13 1.64 -49.05
C ILE A 123 -5.75 0.34 -49.76
N LEU A 124 -5.16 -0.62 -49.04
CA LEU A 124 -4.81 -1.93 -49.63
C LEU A 124 -6.05 -2.69 -50.12
N ILE A 125 -7.14 -2.68 -49.33
CA ILE A 125 -8.41 -3.32 -49.71
C ILE A 125 -8.99 -2.66 -50.95
N GLN A 126 -9.04 -1.33 -51.00
CA GLN A 126 -9.53 -0.58 -52.17
C GLN A 126 -8.68 -0.84 -53.41
N SER A 127 -7.35 -0.86 -53.22
CA SER A 127 -6.42 -1.17 -54.32
C SER A 127 -6.59 -2.60 -54.85
N ALA A 128 -6.74 -3.56 -53.93
CA ALA A 128 -6.98 -4.96 -54.29
C ALA A 128 -8.30 -5.13 -55.04
N GLN A 129 -9.36 -4.45 -54.62
CA GLN A 129 -10.64 -4.46 -55.34
C GLN A 129 -10.54 -3.85 -56.75
N ALA A 130 -9.81 -2.74 -56.88
CA ALA A 130 -9.57 -2.13 -58.17
C ALA A 130 -8.75 -3.05 -59.08
N MET A 131 -7.72 -3.70 -58.56
CA MET A 131 -6.91 -4.68 -59.32
C MET A 131 -7.73 -5.91 -59.71
N LEU A 132 -8.60 -6.42 -58.86
CA LEU A 132 -9.51 -7.52 -59.19
C LEU A 132 -10.50 -7.09 -60.27
N ALA A 133 -11.06 -5.90 -60.21
CA ALA A 133 -11.93 -5.38 -61.28
C ALA A 133 -11.18 -5.29 -62.60
N GLN A 134 -9.95 -4.78 -62.61
CA GLN A 134 -9.09 -4.72 -63.78
C GLN A 134 -8.75 -6.10 -64.32
N ALA A 135 -8.39 -7.03 -63.45
CA ALA A 135 -8.09 -8.43 -63.83
C ALA A 135 -9.30 -9.13 -64.47
N ASN A 136 -10.50 -8.85 -63.98
CA ASN A 136 -11.75 -9.39 -64.56
C ASN A 136 -12.13 -8.71 -65.87
N ALA A 137 -11.70 -7.48 -66.13
CA ALA A 137 -11.95 -6.79 -67.37
C ALA A 137 -11.06 -7.31 -68.52
N VAL A 138 -9.86 -7.78 -68.25
CA VAL A 138 -8.92 -8.30 -69.28
C VAL A 138 -9.50 -9.45 -70.08
N PRO A 139 -10.09 -10.51 -69.51
CA PRO A 139 -10.71 -11.60 -70.30
C PRO A 139 -11.87 -11.14 -71.18
N GLN A 140 -12.64 -10.15 -70.67
CA GLN A 140 -13.77 -9.59 -71.46
C GLN A 140 -13.28 -8.79 -72.72
N GLY A 141 -12.20 -8.04 -72.53
CA GLY A 141 -11.57 -7.34 -73.63
C GLY A 141 -11.00 -8.30 -74.69
N VAL A 142 -10.41 -9.40 -74.32
CA VAL A 142 -9.91 -10.46 -75.21
C VAL A 142 -11.09 -11.10 -76.00
N LEU A 143 -12.21 -11.37 -75.31
CA LEU A 143 -13.41 -11.92 -75.96
C LEU A 143 -13.99 -10.97 -77.00
N GLN A 144 -13.96 -9.67 -76.79
CA GLN A 144 -14.39 -8.64 -77.76
C GLN A 144 -13.48 -8.56 -78.99
N LEU A 145 -12.21 -8.88 -78.86
CA LEU A 145 -11.26 -8.89 -80.00
C LEU A 145 -11.33 -10.19 -80.85
N LEU A 146 -11.97 -11.23 -80.29
CA LEU A 146 -12.12 -12.54 -80.94
C LEU A 146 -13.48 -12.67 -81.68
N GLN A 147 -14.38 -11.68 -81.56
CA GLN A 147 -15.63 -11.56 -82.31
C GLN A 147 -15.45 -10.60 -83.45
#